data_91fd23063551a402852df95c97c23aa6
#
_entry.id   91fd23063551a402852df95c97c23aa6
#
_cell.length_a   1.000
_cell.length_b   1.000
_cell.length_c   1.000
_cell.angle_alpha   90.00
_cell.angle_beta   90.00
_cell.angle_gamma   90.00
#
_symmetry.space_group_name_H-M   'P 1'
#
loop_
_entity.id
_entity.type
_entity.pdbx_description
1 polymer ?
#
loop_
_entity_poly.entity_id
_entity_poly.type
_entity_poly.pdbx_seq_one_letter_code
_entity_poly.pdbx_strand_id
1 'polypeptide(L)'
;MRTKAFWGALGLSVLLLSACGPMIGGMMVAGNGIKDFRVTSGNLATLRPGTHLAIVGPFDKTPEAFYICRGEDDAYFASSFKQSGLFAAELAIPDRFPKQLPKATDWRGKSAGEIQQALKLAAAPDYLMSGTILRREMVAAPAQGVIMKVAFRLDFLEVATGKITTVEADVQELFQKAVPAIATELGRQMGRR
;
A
#
# COMPACT_ATOMS: atom_id res chain seq x y z
N MET A 1 30.57 -26.79 46.71
CA MET A 1 30.32 -27.16 45.29
C MET A 1 28.90 -26.87 44.80
N ARG A 2 27.91 -26.60 45.63
CA ARG A 2 26.49 -26.34 45.20
C ARG A 2 26.21 -24.97 44.56
N THR A 3 26.99 -23.95 44.88
CA THR A 3 26.79 -22.58 44.39
C THR A 3 27.10 -22.40 42.89
N LYS A 4 28.09 -23.09 42.34
CA LYS A 4 28.49 -23.00 40.92
C LYS A 4 27.42 -23.55 39.96
N ALA A 5 26.68 -24.60 40.37
CA ALA A 5 25.62 -25.19 39.56
C ALA A 5 24.38 -24.26 39.46
N PHE A 6 24.11 -23.49 40.51
CA PHE A 6 22.98 -22.56 40.55
C PHE A 6 23.18 -21.37 39.57
N TRP A 7 24.39 -20.83 39.49
CA TRP A 7 24.72 -19.73 38.55
C TRP A 7 24.68 -20.17 37.09
N GLY A 8 25.09 -21.43 36.83
CA GLY A 8 24.99 -21.99 35.46
C GLY A 8 23.56 -22.17 34.99
N ALA A 9 22.66 -22.63 35.86
CA ALA A 9 21.24 -22.79 35.55
C ALA A 9 20.54 -21.45 35.34
N LEU A 10 20.87 -20.43 36.11
CA LEU A 10 20.31 -19.06 35.96
C LEU A 10 20.74 -18.43 34.65
N GLY A 11 22.04 -18.56 34.29
CA GLY A 11 22.56 -18.05 33.00
C GLY A 11 21.93 -18.72 31.79
N LEU A 12 21.70 -20.03 31.84
CA LEU A 12 21.06 -20.77 30.75
C LEU A 12 19.58 -20.38 30.60
N SER A 13 18.86 -20.14 31.69
CA SER A 13 17.46 -19.70 31.65
C SER A 13 17.30 -18.30 31.02
N VAL A 14 18.21 -17.38 31.31
CA VAL A 14 18.19 -16.01 30.71
C VAL A 14 18.48 -16.09 29.22
N LEU A 15 19.40 -16.93 28.76
CA LEU A 15 19.71 -17.13 27.36
C LEU A 15 18.54 -17.73 26.58
N LEU A 16 17.81 -18.68 27.17
CA LEU A 16 16.63 -19.28 26.52
C LEU A 16 15.46 -18.29 26.39
N LEU A 17 15.27 -17.41 27.37
CA LEU A 17 14.22 -16.39 27.34
C LEU A 17 14.52 -15.30 26.30
N SER A 18 15.77 -14.92 26.11
CA SER A 18 16.15 -13.92 25.10
C SER A 18 16.09 -14.45 23.65
N ALA A 19 16.17 -15.77 23.44
CA ALA A 19 16.06 -16.37 22.11
C ALA A 19 14.61 -16.54 21.61
N CYS A 20 13.60 -16.53 22.48
CA CYS A 20 12.21 -16.74 22.09
C CYS A 20 11.64 -15.56 21.28
N GLY A 21 12.03 -14.32 21.59
CA GLY A 21 11.50 -13.13 20.91
C GLY A 21 11.79 -13.12 19.41
N PRO A 22 13.05 -13.26 18.96
CA PRO A 22 13.39 -13.30 17.53
C PRO A 22 12.74 -14.46 16.76
N MET A 23 12.61 -15.62 17.41
CA MET A 23 11.99 -16.80 16.80
C MET A 23 10.49 -16.58 16.57
N ILE A 24 9.77 -16.06 17.54
CA ILE A 24 8.34 -15.73 17.43
C ILE A 24 8.14 -14.66 16.35
N GLY A 25 8.94 -13.59 16.36
CA GLY A 25 8.90 -12.55 15.35
C GLY A 25 9.15 -13.09 13.94
N GLY A 26 10.14 -13.97 13.76
CA GLY A 26 10.44 -14.64 12.51
C GLY A 26 9.30 -15.51 12.00
N MET A 27 8.65 -16.27 12.89
CA MET A 27 7.45 -17.06 12.52
C MET A 27 6.27 -16.17 12.11
N MET A 28 6.07 -15.03 12.77
CA MET A 28 5.02 -14.08 12.40
C MET A 28 5.23 -13.48 11.01
N VAL A 29 6.49 -13.26 10.61
CA VAL A 29 6.85 -12.72 9.29
C VAL A 29 6.85 -13.79 8.20
N ALA A 30 7.08 -15.06 8.51
CA ALA A 30 7.16 -16.15 7.54
C ALA A 30 5.88 -16.35 6.72
N GLY A 31 4.72 -15.96 7.27
CA GLY A 31 3.43 -15.99 6.58
C GLY A 31 3.06 -14.69 5.85
N ASN A 32 3.99 -13.74 5.70
CA ASN A 32 3.69 -12.44 5.09
C ASN A 32 3.55 -12.50 3.57
N GLY A 33 3.01 -11.42 2.99
CA GLY A 33 2.79 -11.23 1.57
C GLY A 33 1.35 -10.85 1.24
N ILE A 34 1.04 -10.87 -0.05
CA ILE A 34 -0.32 -10.67 -0.56
C ILE A 34 -1.20 -11.84 -0.14
N LYS A 35 -2.33 -11.55 0.48
CA LYS A 35 -3.33 -12.54 0.91
C LYS A 35 -4.44 -12.71 -0.10
N ASP A 36 -4.87 -11.59 -0.68
CA ASP A 36 -5.84 -11.56 -1.77
C ASP A 36 -5.50 -10.41 -2.71
N PHE A 37 -5.71 -10.63 -3.99
CA PHE A 37 -5.56 -9.61 -5.03
C PHE A 37 -6.56 -9.90 -6.14
N ARG A 38 -7.56 -9.06 -6.27
CA ARG A 38 -8.65 -9.26 -7.21
C ARG A 38 -9.01 -7.98 -7.95
N VAL A 39 -9.36 -8.14 -9.21
CA VAL A 39 -9.99 -7.09 -10.01
C VAL A 39 -11.49 -7.18 -9.79
N THR A 40 -12.09 -6.19 -9.16
CA THR A 40 -13.52 -6.16 -8.87
C THR A 40 -14.32 -5.48 -9.96
N SER A 41 -13.66 -4.64 -10.78
CA SER A 41 -14.27 -3.99 -11.95
C SER A 41 -13.21 -3.69 -12.99
N GLY A 42 -13.59 -3.65 -14.25
CA GLY A 42 -12.71 -3.33 -15.35
C GLY A 42 -11.73 -4.44 -15.73
N ASN A 43 -10.55 -4.06 -16.25
CA ASN A 43 -9.54 -5.00 -16.72
C ASN A 43 -8.14 -4.41 -16.55
N LEU A 44 -7.25 -5.11 -15.84
CA LEU A 44 -5.85 -4.70 -15.66
C LEU A 44 -5.06 -4.60 -16.99
N ALA A 45 -5.45 -5.34 -18.01
CA ALA A 45 -4.80 -5.27 -19.31
C ALA A 45 -4.94 -3.89 -20.00
N THR A 46 -5.83 -3.03 -19.51
CA THR A 46 -5.94 -1.64 -19.99
C THR A 46 -4.88 -0.74 -19.38
N LEU A 47 -4.32 -1.09 -18.22
CA LEU A 47 -3.25 -0.33 -17.57
C LEU A 47 -1.92 -0.60 -18.32
N ARG A 48 -1.25 0.46 -18.72
CA ARG A 48 0.00 0.38 -19.47
C ARG A 48 1.18 0.79 -18.60
N PRO A 49 2.16 -0.11 -18.39
CA PRO A 49 3.38 0.24 -17.66
C PRO A 49 4.13 1.42 -18.28
N GLY A 50 4.80 2.20 -17.43
CA GLY A 50 5.59 3.35 -17.83
C GLY A 50 4.82 4.63 -18.19
N THR A 51 3.48 4.59 -18.19
CA THR A 51 2.63 5.76 -18.44
C THR A 51 2.53 6.70 -17.25
N HIS A 52 2.03 7.92 -17.45
CA HIS A 52 1.84 8.90 -16.40
C HIS A 52 0.60 8.59 -15.55
N LEU A 53 0.81 8.40 -14.26
CA LEU A 53 -0.23 8.15 -13.26
C LEU A 53 -0.25 9.27 -12.23
N ALA A 54 -1.35 9.99 -12.13
CA ALA A 54 -1.56 10.90 -11.00
C ALA A 54 -2.34 10.17 -9.88
N ILE A 55 -1.76 10.15 -8.69
CA ILE A 55 -2.38 9.59 -7.48
C ILE A 55 -3.04 10.72 -6.73
N VAL A 56 -4.35 10.66 -6.61
CA VAL A 56 -5.14 11.68 -5.92
C VAL A 56 -5.24 11.31 -4.45
N GLY A 57 -4.57 12.08 -3.62
CA GLY A 57 -4.55 11.92 -2.16
C GLY A 57 -5.35 13.00 -1.44
N PRO A 58 -5.55 12.85 -0.12
CA PRO A 58 -5.29 11.63 0.64
C PRO A 58 -6.32 10.53 0.35
N PHE A 59 -5.95 9.26 0.62
CA PHE A 59 -6.86 8.14 0.45
C PHE A 59 -8.03 8.20 1.44
N ASP A 60 -9.19 7.76 0.98
CA ASP A 60 -10.37 7.60 1.82
C ASP A 60 -10.19 6.44 2.81
N LYS A 61 -11.01 6.40 3.86
CA LYS A 61 -10.89 5.42 4.94
C LYS A 61 -12.27 4.97 5.38
N THR A 62 -12.43 3.66 5.53
CA THR A 62 -13.61 3.13 6.20
C THR A 62 -13.52 3.38 7.72
N PRO A 63 -14.62 3.25 8.47
CA PRO A 63 -14.59 3.35 9.92
C PRO A 63 -13.59 2.38 10.58
N GLU A 64 -13.41 1.16 10.03
CA GLU A 64 -12.47 0.17 10.54
C GLU A 64 -11.00 0.59 10.40
N ALA A 65 -10.70 1.43 9.40
CA ALA A 65 -9.35 1.91 9.15
C ALA A 65 -9.06 3.27 9.79
N PHE A 66 -10.08 4.02 10.19
CA PHE A 66 -9.99 5.45 10.52
C PHE A 66 -8.98 5.79 11.62
N TYR A 67 -9.00 5.05 12.72
CA TYR A 67 -8.19 5.39 13.89
C TYR A 67 -6.70 5.06 13.76
N ILE A 68 -6.33 4.20 12.83
CA ILE A 68 -4.96 3.66 12.70
C ILE A 68 -4.20 4.32 11.55
N CYS A 69 -4.88 5.05 10.67
CA CYS A 69 -4.29 5.60 9.46
C CYS A 69 -3.83 7.05 9.63
N ARG A 70 -2.57 7.32 9.29
CA ARG A 70 -1.99 8.67 9.32
C ARG A 70 -2.03 9.42 7.98
N GLY A 71 -2.50 8.81 6.89
CA GLY A 71 -2.70 9.49 5.61
C GLY A 71 -1.46 9.60 4.72
N GLU A 72 -0.51 8.67 4.84
CA GLU A 72 0.73 8.65 4.05
C GLU A 72 0.72 7.58 2.94
N ASP A 73 -0.37 6.81 2.83
CA ASP A 73 -0.41 5.65 1.92
C ASP A 73 -0.35 6.04 0.45
N ASP A 74 -1.00 7.14 0.07
CA ASP A 74 -0.94 7.75 -1.26
C ASP A 74 0.50 8.07 -1.69
N ALA A 75 1.30 8.68 -0.80
CA ALA A 75 2.70 8.97 -1.03
C ALA A 75 3.55 7.70 -1.15
N TYR A 76 3.25 6.67 -0.34
CA TYR A 76 3.91 5.37 -0.45
C TYR A 76 3.60 4.69 -1.78
N PHE A 77 2.36 4.75 -2.27
CA PHE A 77 2.02 4.23 -3.59
C PHE A 77 2.74 4.99 -4.71
N ALA A 78 2.78 6.33 -4.65
CA ALA A 78 3.48 7.14 -5.65
C ALA A 78 4.97 6.77 -5.72
N SER A 79 5.64 6.68 -4.57
CA SER A 79 7.05 6.31 -4.50
C SER A 79 7.29 4.87 -4.97
N SER A 80 6.45 3.91 -4.57
CA SER A 80 6.60 2.50 -4.93
C SER A 80 6.39 2.25 -6.42
N PHE A 81 5.39 2.87 -7.04
CA PHE A 81 5.15 2.76 -8.48
C PHE A 81 6.27 3.39 -9.30
N LYS A 82 6.81 4.54 -8.85
CA LYS A 82 7.94 5.18 -9.48
C LYS A 82 9.22 4.35 -9.37
N GLN A 83 9.52 3.83 -8.18
CA GLN A 83 10.72 3.01 -7.92
C GLN A 83 10.69 1.68 -8.67
N SER A 84 9.53 1.05 -8.80
CA SER A 84 9.38 -0.18 -9.57
C SER A 84 9.35 0.02 -11.07
N GLY A 85 9.31 1.28 -11.56
CA GLY A 85 9.13 1.59 -12.98
C GLY A 85 7.75 1.23 -13.53
N LEU A 86 6.80 0.90 -12.66
CA LEU A 86 5.46 0.49 -13.08
C LEU A 86 4.70 1.65 -13.72
N PHE A 87 4.82 2.85 -13.13
CA PHE A 87 4.27 4.09 -13.67
C PHE A 87 5.22 5.27 -13.44
N ALA A 88 5.15 6.29 -14.29
CA ALA A 88 5.65 7.61 -13.98
C ALA A 88 4.67 8.29 -13.01
N ALA A 89 4.72 7.87 -11.73
CA ALA A 89 3.72 8.26 -10.74
C ALA A 89 4.02 9.63 -10.13
N GLU A 90 2.98 10.47 -10.00
CA GLU A 90 3.00 11.77 -9.35
C GLU A 90 1.86 11.85 -8.32
N LEU A 91 2.14 12.41 -7.14
CA LEU A 91 1.14 12.61 -6.09
C LEU A 91 0.47 13.98 -6.27
N ALA A 92 -0.84 13.97 -6.36
CA ALA A 92 -1.68 15.17 -6.38
C ALA A 92 -2.40 15.33 -5.03
N ILE A 93 -1.99 16.32 -4.25
CA ILE A 93 -2.65 16.68 -3.00
C ILE A 93 -3.38 18.01 -3.22
N PRO A 94 -4.69 18.11 -2.94
CA PRO A 94 -5.41 19.36 -3.09
C PRO A 94 -4.90 20.41 -2.08
N ASP A 95 -4.82 21.67 -2.51
CA ASP A 95 -4.33 22.79 -1.69
C ASP A 95 -5.15 23.04 -0.40
N ARG A 96 -6.37 22.55 -0.39
CA ARG A 96 -7.27 22.62 0.77
C ARG A 96 -7.89 21.26 0.99
N PHE A 97 -7.93 20.81 2.24
CA PHE A 97 -8.67 19.59 2.59
C PHE A 97 -10.15 19.78 2.27
N PRO A 98 -10.66 19.19 1.20
CA PRO A 98 -12.07 19.31 0.85
C PRO A 98 -12.92 18.57 1.89
N LYS A 99 -14.18 19.01 2.05
CA LYS A 99 -15.14 18.32 2.92
C LYS A 99 -15.35 16.87 2.49
N GLN A 100 -15.16 16.57 1.20
CA GLN A 100 -15.22 15.24 0.61
C GLN A 100 -13.93 15.00 -0.16
N LEU A 101 -13.28 13.89 0.11
CA LEU A 101 -12.02 13.53 -0.57
C LEU A 101 -12.29 13.27 -2.05
N PRO A 102 -11.47 13.84 -2.96
CA PRO A 102 -11.66 13.66 -4.38
C PRO A 102 -11.38 12.21 -4.77
N LYS A 103 -12.25 11.64 -5.60
CA LYS A 103 -12.10 10.30 -6.16
C LYS A 103 -11.68 10.37 -7.62
N ALA A 104 -11.03 9.35 -8.13
CA ALA A 104 -10.70 9.26 -9.55
C ALA A 104 -11.95 9.41 -10.43
N THR A 105 -13.09 8.89 -9.97
CA THR A 105 -14.39 9.00 -10.67
C THR A 105 -14.87 10.42 -10.91
N ASP A 106 -14.50 11.37 -10.05
CA ASP A 106 -14.96 12.78 -10.12
C ASP A 106 -14.34 13.51 -11.31
N TRP A 107 -13.28 12.94 -11.89
CA TRP A 107 -12.55 13.47 -13.04
C TRP A 107 -12.99 12.86 -14.38
N ARG A 108 -14.01 11.99 -14.36
CA ARG A 108 -14.52 11.38 -15.59
C ARG A 108 -15.06 12.46 -16.55
N GLY A 109 -14.65 12.37 -17.82
CA GLY A 109 -15.04 13.32 -18.85
C GLY A 109 -14.22 14.60 -18.90
N LYS A 110 -13.25 14.77 -18.01
CA LYS A 110 -12.23 15.82 -18.12
C LYS A 110 -11.12 15.38 -19.05
N SER A 111 -10.56 16.32 -19.82
CA SER A 111 -9.37 16.06 -20.62
C SER A 111 -8.11 15.98 -19.74
N ALA A 112 -7.08 15.31 -20.26
CA ALA A 112 -5.80 15.20 -19.54
C ALA A 112 -5.17 16.57 -19.21
N GLY A 113 -5.33 17.56 -20.10
CA GLY A 113 -4.85 18.92 -19.89
C GLY A 113 -5.62 19.68 -18.79
N GLU A 114 -6.96 19.53 -18.74
CA GLU A 114 -7.76 20.10 -17.65
C GLU A 114 -7.38 19.49 -16.30
N ILE A 115 -7.15 18.18 -16.26
CA ILE A 115 -6.73 17.47 -15.04
C ILE A 115 -5.33 17.93 -14.61
N GLN A 116 -4.40 18.01 -15.56
CA GLN A 116 -3.04 18.51 -15.29
C GLN A 116 -3.07 19.89 -14.66
N GLN A 117 -3.83 20.80 -15.22
CA GLN A 117 -3.95 22.17 -14.72
C GLN A 117 -4.60 22.23 -13.33
N ALA A 118 -5.72 21.52 -13.15
CA ALA A 118 -6.48 21.52 -11.92
C ALA A 118 -5.72 20.90 -10.73
N LEU A 119 -4.94 19.84 -11.00
CA LEU A 119 -4.13 19.13 -10.00
C LEU A 119 -2.68 19.63 -9.95
N LYS A 120 -2.30 20.62 -10.79
CA LYS A 120 -0.94 21.20 -10.86
C LYS A 120 0.15 20.14 -11.10
N LEU A 121 -0.13 19.17 -11.98
CA LEU A 121 0.79 18.09 -12.29
C LEU A 121 1.91 18.54 -13.22
N ALA A 122 3.08 17.93 -13.12
CA ALA A 122 4.20 18.18 -14.00
C ALA A 122 3.91 17.73 -15.44
N ALA A 123 3.11 16.65 -15.62
CA ALA A 123 2.71 16.15 -16.92
C ALA A 123 1.22 15.80 -16.97
N ALA A 124 0.65 15.79 -18.17
CA ALA A 124 -0.73 15.34 -18.39
C ALA A 124 -0.85 13.83 -18.07
N PRO A 125 -1.80 13.41 -17.22
CA PRO A 125 -1.89 12.03 -16.78
C PRO A 125 -2.62 11.16 -17.83
N ASP A 126 -2.12 9.92 -18.03
CA ASP A 126 -2.85 8.88 -18.75
C ASP A 126 -3.91 8.23 -17.84
N TYR A 127 -3.57 8.12 -16.56
CA TYR A 127 -4.43 7.54 -15.52
C TYR A 127 -4.48 8.42 -14.28
N LEU A 128 -5.65 8.39 -13.62
CA LEU A 128 -5.80 8.86 -12.24
C LEU A 128 -6.05 7.67 -11.33
N MET A 129 -5.44 7.67 -10.15
CA MET A 129 -5.72 6.69 -9.12
C MET A 129 -6.19 7.37 -7.84
N SER A 130 -7.26 6.88 -7.27
CA SER A 130 -7.66 7.15 -5.88
C SER A 130 -7.69 5.84 -5.10
N GLY A 131 -7.53 5.93 -3.79
CA GLY A 131 -7.54 4.76 -2.92
C GLY A 131 -8.51 4.89 -1.77
N THR A 132 -8.99 3.75 -1.29
CA THR A 132 -9.72 3.62 -0.04
C THR A 132 -9.06 2.55 0.80
N ILE A 133 -8.74 2.87 2.06
CA ILE A 133 -8.26 1.91 3.03
C ILE A 133 -9.48 1.26 3.67
N LEU A 134 -9.69 -0.03 3.35
CA LEU A 134 -10.87 -0.78 3.78
C LEU A 134 -10.74 -1.23 5.24
N ARG A 135 -9.56 -1.69 5.63
CA ARG A 135 -9.21 -2.06 7.01
C ARG A 135 -7.73 -1.92 7.23
N ARG A 136 -7.32 -1.74 8.49
CA ARG A 136 -5.91 -1.75 8.88
C ARG A 136 -5.76 -2.26 10.32
N GLU A 137 -4.81 -3.16 10.49
CA GLU A 137 -4.37 -3.66 11.78
C GLU A 137 -2.84 -3.60 11.85
N MET A 138 -2.30 -3.21 12.99
CA MET A 138 -0.87 -3.13 13.23
C MET A 138 -0.51 -4.07 14.37
N VAL A 139 0.43 -4.97 14.14
CA VAL A 139 0.87 -5.97 15.12
C VAL A 139 2.38 -5.89 15.30
N ALA A 140 2.83 -5.74 16.55
CA ALA A 140 4.25 -5.77 16.84
C ALA A 140 4.81 -7.19 16.62
N ALA A 141 5.88 -7.30 15.83
CA ALA A 141 6.63 -8.54 15.62
C ALA A 141 7.99 -8.38 16.31
N PRO A 142 8.24 -9.04 17.43
CA PRO A 142 9.45 -8.88 18.21
C PRO A 142 10.71 -9.06 17.37
N ALA A 143 11.65 -8.13 17.47
CA ALA A 143 12.91 -8.04 16.72
C ALA A 143 12.77 -7.90 15.18
N GLN A 144 11.55 -7.90 14.63
CA GLN A 144 11.30 -7.78 13.19
C GLN A 144 10.66 -6.43 12.81
N GLY A 145 10.00 -5.76 13.76
CA GLY A 145 9.33 -4.48 13.56
C GLY A 145 7.81 -4.57 13.72
N VAL A 146 7.09 -3.92 12.83
CA VAL A 146 5.62 -3.89 12.86
C VAL A 146 5.07 -4.53 11.59
N ILE A 147 4.24 -5.55 11.77
CA ILE A 147 3.44 -6.14 10.68
C ILE A 147 2.18 -5.30 10.52
N MET A 148 1.90 -4.90 9.28
CA MET A 148 0.66 -4.27 8.88
C MET A 148 -0.19 -5.28 8.12
N LYS A 149 -1.42 -5.49 8.58
CA LYS A 149 -2.48 -6.16 7.83
C LYS A 149 -3.39 -5.06 7.29
N VAL A 150 -3.46 -4.91 6.00
CA VAL A 150 -4.22 -3.82 5.38
C VAL A 150 -4.90 -4.29 4.11
N ALA A 151 -6.12 -3.82 3.91
CA ALA A 151 -6.85 -4.01 2.66
C ALA A 151 -7.10 -2.65 2.02
N PHE A 152 -6.72 -2.55 0.75
CA PHE A 152 -6.94 -1.38 -0.08
C PHE A 152 -7.92 -1.68 -1.20
N ARG A 153 -8.73 -0.68 -1.55
CA ARG A 153 -9.39 -0.57 -2.86
C ARG A 153 -8.70 0.55 -3.63
N LEU A 154 -8.26 0.26 -4.84
CA LEU A 154 -7.59 1.19 -5.74
C LEU A 154 -8.42 1.33 -7.01
N ASP A 155 -8.85 2.54 -7.31
CA ASP A 155 -9.63 2.88 -8.50
C ASP A 155 -8.74 3.61 -9.50
N PHE A 156 -8.53 3.00 -10.66
CA PHE A 156 -7.76 3.56 -11.78
C PHE A 156 -8.73 4.05 -12.86
N LEU A 157 -8.77 5.34 -13.09
CA LEU A 157 -9.49 5.96 -14.20
C LEU A 157 -8.54 6.12 -15.38
N GLU A 158 -8.84 5.50 -16.51
CA GLU A 158 -8.20 5.81 -17.80
C GLU A 158 -8.76 7.11 -18.33
N VAL A 159 -7.93 8.16 -18.42
CA VAL A 159 -8.38 9.52 -18.76
C VAL A 159 -8.98 9.58 -20.18
N ALA A 160 -8.34 8.91 -21.13
CA ALA A 160 -8.76 8.94 -22.54
C ALA A 160 -10.15 8.33 -22.78
N THR A 161 -10.53 7.29 -22.02
CA THR A 161 -11.77 6.54 -22.25
C THR A 161 -12.83 6.72 -21.18
N GLY A 162 -12.44 7.27 -20.02
CA GLY A 162 -13.30 7.37 -18.83
C GLY A 162 -13.61 6.02 -18.16
N LYS A 163 -12.94 4.94 -18.60
CA LYS A 163 -13.12 3.60 -17.99
C LYS A 163 -12.41 3.53 -16.67
N ILE A 164 -12.99 2.76 -15.74
CA ILE A 164 -12.43 2.52 -14.40
C ILE A 164 -12.09 1.06 -14.26
N THR A 165 -10.88 0.81 -13.76
CA THR A 165 -10.45 -0.50 -13.27
C THR A 165 -10.28 -0.41 -11.77
N THR A 166 -10.99 -1.26 -11.02
CA THR A 166 -10.94 -1.32 -9.57
C THR A 166 -10.22 -2.60 -9.13
N VAL A 167 -9.24 -2.43 -8.26
CA VAL A 167 -8.48 -3.52 -7.65
C VAL A 167 -8.68 -3.50 -6.15
N GLU A 168 -8.91 -4.65 -5.55
CA GLU A 168 -8.81 -4.85 -4.11
C GLU A 168 -7.59 -5.71 -3.80
N ALA A 169 -6.78 -5.25 -2.86
CA ALA A 169 -5.58 -5.93 -2.41
C ALA A 169 -5.58 -6.03 -0.89
N ASP A 170 -5.44 -7.26 -0.38
CA ASP A 170 -5.26 -7.57 1.03
C ASP A 170 -3.83 -8.06 1.25
N VAL A 171 -3.10 -7.38 2.12
CA VAL A 171 -1.71 -7.66 2.38
C VAL A 171 -1.44 -7.76 3.87
N GLN A 172 -0.63 -8.74 4.24
CA GLN A 172 0.00 -8.82 5.56
C GLN A 172 1.50 -8.79 5.37
N GLU A 173 2.15 -7.71 5.78
CA GLU A 173 3.59 -7.54 5.55
C GLU A 173 4.18 -6.57 6.59
N LEU A 174 5.50 -6.52 6.69
CA LEU A 174 6.15 -5.44 7.44
C LEU A 174 5.68 -4.09 6.89
N PHE A 175 5.44 -3.13 7.77
CA PHE A 175 4.85 -1.83 7.43
C PHE A 175 5.47 -1.21 6.17
N GLN A 176 6.79 -1.20 6.07
CA GLN A 176 7.54 -0.61 4.96
C GLN A 176 7.42 -1.40 3.64
N LYS A 177 7.00 -2.67 3.69
CA LYS A 177 6.94 -3.59 2.54
C LYS A 177 5.53 -3.81 2.01
N ALA A 178 4.50 -3.40 2.73
CA ALA A 178 3.11 -3.68 2.36
C ALA A 178 2.72 -3.04 1.02
N VAL A 179 2.96 -1.75 0.83
CA VAL A 179 2.67 -1.06 -0.44
C VAL A 179 3.59 -1.53 -1.57
N PRO A 180 4.92 -1.70 -1.39
CA PRO A 180 5.77 -2.33 -2.39
C PRO A 180 5.32 -3.72 -2.83
N ALA A 181 4.80 -4.55 -1.92
CA ALA A 181 4.27 -5.86 -2.27
C ALA A 181 3.03 -5.75 -3.20
N ILE A 182 2.13 -4.79 -2.93
CA ILE A 182 0.98 -4.52 -3.80
C ILE A 182 1.45 -4.02 -5.18
N ALA A 183 2.42 -3.11 -5.24
CA ALA A 183 2.97 -2.62 -6.49
C ALA A 183 3.58 -3.74 -7.34
N THR A 184 4.33 -4.64 -6.70
CA THR A 184 4.92 -5.82 -7.35
C THR A 184 3.84 -6.76 -7.90
N GLU A 185 2.82 -7.05 -7.10
CA GLU A 185 1.72 -7.92 -7.53
C GLU A 185 0.92 -7.31 -8.67
N LEU A 186 0.63 -6.00 -8.62
CA LEU A 186 -0.04 -5.28 -9.70
C LEU A 186 0.76 -5.41 -11.00
N GLY A 187 2.08 -5.15 -10.96
CA GLY A 187 2.96 -5.31 -12.12
C GLY A 187 2.96 -6.73 -12.68
N ARG A 188 2.99 -7.74 -11.80
CA ARG A 188 2.91 -9.16 -12.18
C ARG A 188 1.59 -9.51 -12.87
N GLN A 189 0.48 -8.97 -12.41
CA GLN A 189 -0.85 -9.19 -13.00
C GLN A 189 -1.00 -8.46 -14.34
N MET A 190 -0.45 -7.25 -14.48
CA MET A 190 -0.43 -6.50 -15.74
C MET A 190 0.45 -7.19 -16.81
N GLY A 191 1.53 -7.85 -16.41
CA GLY A 191 2.46 -8.57 -17.30
C GLY A 191 2.01 -9.97 -17.74
N ARG A 192 0.92 -10.49 -17.19
CA ARG A 192 0.33 -11.79 -17.59
C ARG A 192 -0.46 -11.64 -18.90
N ARG A 193 0.25 -11.50 -20.00
CA ARG A 193 -0.30 -11.59 -21.37
C ARG A 193 0.16 -12.86 -22.06
#